data_d754819370a1d1205b67c5d122d8bf72
#
_entry.id   d754819370a1d1205b67c5d122d8bf72
#
_cell.length_a   1.000
_cell.length_b   1.000
_cell.length_c   1.000
_cell.angle_alpha   90.00
_cell.angle_beta   90.00
_cell.angle_gamma   90.00
#
_symmetry.space_group_name_H-M   'P 1'
#
loop_
_entity.id
_entity.type
_entity.pdbx_description
1 polymer ?
#
loop_
_entity_poly.entity_id
_entity_poly.type
_entity_poly.pdbx_seq_one_letter_code
_entity_poly.pdbx_strand_id
1 'polypeptide(L)'
;MKSTKLTPILSILLLLVLLVSSTAACVKQAQSTETAAKKESQKETEKAAESAKETEAAAEAEASSGKAKKACLITTSPLGNEFTNLIWSGFEELKKEGWEVKCIEVSEAAEYPDQIRAMAKEGYTAMFTMFDELSEVALSLADELKENYPDLHVFMLDTYMEHDKSNFTSVSVDPFESSFVAGYIAANMTKKKEVGWIGHKDILKIQRFRDGYTAGVNYANNGVKVISAFTGDPFDPIKGQETAKAMIQNNDIDIIYQTDYLGGPGVISACAEAGIKCIGVDDWQGYIDPCVFWSAVKPMNVAVVSLAHDTLKNRQFPTALDFNLSSGGAVYDKRDEKNIPPELLEKVKNLISEIKEGKIDVFKGYDNYRLKY
;
A
#
# COMPACT_ATOMS: atom_id res chain seq x y z
N MET A 1 -1.85 70.61 60.18
CA MET A 1 -2.80 71.23 59.24
C MET A 1 -2.06 71.86 58.08
N LYS A 2 -2.04 71.23 56.91
CA LYS A 2 -1.90 71.88 55.60
C LYS A 2 -2.35 70.87 54.56
N SER A 3 -3.52 71.07 53.99
CA SER A 3 -4.15 70.44 52.88
C SER A 3 -3.40 70.83 51.61
N THR A 4 -2.87 69.88 50.88
CA THR A 4 -2.34 70.11 49.51
C THR A 4 -3.36 69.61 48.50
N LYS A 5 -3.93 70.55 47.76
CA LYS A 5 -4.84 70.30 46.64
C LYS A 5 -4.15 69.58 45.51
N LEU A 6 -4.64 68.40 45.10
CA LEU A 6 -4.25 67.76 43.84
C LEU A 6 -4.62 68.66 42.66
N THR A 7 -3.69 69.02 41.87
CA THR A 7 -3.82 69.87 40.69
C THR A 7 -4.58 69.18 39.56
N PRO A 8 -5.41 69.92 38.78
CA PRO A 8 -6.21 69.36 37.67
C PRO A 8 -5.42 68.79 36.54
N ILE A 9 -4.10 68.95 36.53
CA ILE A 9 -3.18 68.41 35.46
C ILE A 9 -3.11 66.86 35.47
N LEU A 10 -3.25 66.21 36.64
CA LEU A 10 -3.18 64.77 36.75
C LEU A 10 -4.44 64.07 36.17
N SER A 11 -5.59 64.74 36.24
CA SER A 11 -6.87 64.24 35.70
C SER A 11 -6.89 64.23 34.14
N ILE A 12 -6.25 65.24 33.53
CA ILE A 12 -6.16 65.33 32.05
C ILE A 12 -5.20 64.30 31.50
N LEU A 13 -4.08 63.98 32.19
CA LEU A 13 -3.12 62.95 31.77
C LEU A 13 -3.73 61.57 31.86
N LEU A 14 -4.61 61.31 32.88
CA LEU A 14 -5.28 60.03 33.02
C LEU A 14 -6.35 59.81 31.94
N LEU A 15 -7.02 60.83 31.47
CA LEU A 15 -8.00 60.77 30.38
C LEU A 15 -7.32 60.53 29.00
N LEU A 16 -6.15 61.13 28.79
CA LEU A 16 -5.37 60.93 27.54
C LEU A 16 -4.81 59.52 27.44
N VAL A 17 -4.39 58.90 28.54
CA VAL A 17 -3.89 57.52 28.55
C VAL A 17 -5.03 56.50 28.27
N LEU A 18 -6.25 56.76 28.77
CA LEU A 18 -7.41 55.91 28.49
C LEU A 18 -7.90 56.03 27.04
N LEU A 19 -7.78 57.20 26.40
CA LEU A 19 -8.15 57.39 25.00
C LEU A 19 -7.14 56.73 24.03
N VAL A 20 -5.83 56.72 24.34
CA VAL A 20 -4.83 56.06 23.52
C VAL A 20 -4.94 54.55 23.64
N SER A 21 -5.31 53.99 24.81
CA SER A 21 -5.50 52.54 24.95
C SER A 21 -6.74 52.01 24.22
N SER A 22 -7.81 52.81 24.08
CA SER A 22 -9.01 52.39 23.33
C SER A 22 -8.81 52.42 21.82
N THR A 23 -8.01 53.31 21.27
CA THR A 23 -7.69 53.35 19.84
C THR A 23 -6.72 52.23 19.43
N ALA A 24 -5.78 51.84 20.29
CA ALA A 24 -4.89 50.73 20.03
C ALA A 24 -5.61 49.36 20.02
N ALA A 25 -6.65 49.21 20.84
CA ALA A 25 -7.47 47.99 20.84
C ALA A 25 -8.35 47.87 19.58
N CYS A 26 -8.92 48.97 19.08
CA CYS A 26 -9.69 48.98 17.82
C CYS A 26 -8.82 48.74 16.60
N VAL A 27 -7.58 49.26 16.54
CA VAL A 27 -6.67 49.02 15.44
C VAL A 27 -6.18 47.57 15.42
N LYS A 28 -5.92 46.92 16.55
CA LYS A 28 -5.58 45.50 16.63
C LYS A 28 -6.73 44.58 16.21
N GLN A 29 -7.98 44.93 16.52
CA GLN A 29 -9.14 44.15 16.16
C GLN A 29 -9.45 44.27 14.65
N ALA A 30 -9.24 45.44 14.04
CA ALA A 30 -9.37 45.62 12.59
C ALA A 30 -8.28 44.87 11.81
N GLN A 31 -7.03 44.85 12.29
CA GLN A 31 -5.95 44.10 11.67
C GLN A 31 -6.13 42.57 11.82
N SER A 32 -6.69 42.10 12.96
CA SER A 32 -6.94 40.64 13.13
C SER A 32 -8.11 40.15 12.28
N THR A 33 -9.13 40.96 12.04
CA THR A 33 -10.24 40.60 11.12
C THR A 33 -9.83 40.67 9.66
N GLU A 34 -8.97 41.61 9.27
CA GLU A 34 -8.47 41.70 7.90
C GLU A 34 -7.49 40.57 7.56
N THR A 35 -6.68 40.12 8.52
CA THR A 35 -5.77 38.98 8.37
C THR A 35 -6.51 37.63 8.37
N ALA A 36 -7.60 37.50 9.13
CA ALA A 36 -8.45 36.32 9.11
C ALA A 36 -9.26 36.22 7.80
N ALA A 37 -9.85 37.33 7.34
CA ALA A 37 -10.55 37.39 6.07
C ALA A 37 -9.65 37.15 4.87
N LYS A 38 -8.39 37.64 4.92
CA LYS A 38 -7.39 37.33 3.87
C LYS A 38 -6.94 35.85 3.88
N LYS A 39 -6.80 35.23 5.06
CA LYS A 39 -6.48 33.81 5.16
C LYS A 39 -7.65 32.92 4.74
N GLU A 40 -8.88 33.29 5.03
CA GLU A 40 -10.06 32.56 4.59
C GLU A 40 -10.25 32.68 3.07
N SER A 41 -10.10 33.88 2.51
CA SER A 41 -10.14 34.10 1.06
C SER A 41 -9.00 33.40 0.32
N GLN A 42 -7.79 33.31 0.88
CA GLN A 42 -6.69 32.53 0.28
C GLN A 42 -6.98 31.02 0.36
N LYS A 43 -7.55 30.53 1.45
CA LYS A 43 -7.89 29.11 1.59
C LYS A 43 -9.06 28.69 0.70
N GLU A 44 -10.02 29.58 0.45
CA GLU A 44 -11.07 29.35 -0.54
C GLU A 44 -10.55 29.42 -1.97
N THR A 45 -9.61 30.31 -2.27
CA THR A 45 -8.97 30.42 -3.58
C THR A 45 -8.04 29.24 -3.86
N GLU A 46 -7.28 28.75 -2.86
CA GLU A 46 -6.47 27.53 -2.98
C GLU A 46 -7.36 26.30 -3.14
N LYS A 47 -8.44 26.17 -2.39
CA LYS A 47 -9.38 25.05 -2.51
C LYS A 47 -10.16 25.09 -3.84
N ALA A 48 -10.48 26.28 -4.35
CA ALA A 48 -11.07 26.44 -5.68
C ALA A 48 -10.06 26.16 -6.81
N ALA A 49 -8.78 26.49 -6.63
CA ALA A 49 -7.72 26.17 -7.57
C ALA A 49 -7.35 24.68 -7.56
N GLU A 50 -7.42 24.03 -6.40
CA GLU A 50 -7.22 22.58 -6.26
C GLU A 50 -8.42 21.81 -6.86
N SER A 51 -9.65 22.24 -6.60
CA SER A 51 -10.87 21.72 -7.24
C SER A 51 -10.91 21.98 -8.75
N ALA A 52 -10.39 23.12 -9.22
CA ALA A 52 -10.28 23.40 -10.65
C ALA A 52 -9.18 22.54 -11.31
N LYS A 53 -8.07 22.28 -10.63
CA LYS A 53 -7.03 21.35 -11.12
C LYS A 53 -7.51 19.89 -11.10
N GLU A 54 -8.28 19.48 -10.11
CA GLU A 54 -8.92 18.15 -10.14
C GLU A 54 -9.98 18.04 -11.24
N THR A 55 -10.73 19.12 -11.49
CA THR A 55 -11.73 19.15 -12.58
C THR A 55 -11.07 19.27 -13.96
N GLU A 56 -9.95 19.99 -14.10
CA GLU A 56 -9.15 20.02 -15.33
C GLU A 56 -8.42 18.68 -15.56
N ALA A 57 -7.86 18.06 -14.54
CA ALA A 57 -7.27 16.72 -14.63
C ALA A 57 -8.33 15.65 -14.93
N ALA A 58 -9.55 15.80 -14.42
CA ALA A 58 -10.69 14.94 -14.79
C ALA A 58 -11.19 15.22 -16.20
N ALA A 59 -11.19 16.49 -16.66
CA ALA A 59 -11.58 16.86 -18.04
C ALA A 59 -10.49 16.50 -19.07
N GLU A 60 -9.19 16.54 -18.71
CA GLU A 60 -8.11 15.98 -19.54
C GLU A 60 -8.16 14.44 -19.58
N ALA A 61 -8.67 13.78 -18.55
CA ALA A 61 -8.92 12.34 -18.56
C ALA A 61 -10.10 11.94 -19.47
N GLU A 62 -11.05 12.85 -19.74
CA GLU A 62 -12.17 12.63 -20.67
C GLU A 62 -11.82 12.88 -22.15
N ALA A 63 -10.63 13.37 -22.48
CA ALA A 63 -10.09 13.25 -23.83
C ALA A 63 -9.67 11.79 -24.05
N SER A 64 -10.64 10.88 -24.01
CA SER A 64 -10.45 9.46 -24.24
C SER A 64 -9.81 9.25 -25.59
N SER A 65 -8.72 8.52 -25.63
CA SER A 65 -8.00 8.11 -26.84
C SER A 65 -8.84 7.27 -27.84
N GLY A 66 -10.12 7.15 -27.65
CA GLY A 66 -10.99 6.24 -28.40
C GLY A 66 -10.76 4.76 -28.11
N LYS A 67 -9.86 4.43 -27.17
CA LYS A 67 -9.57 3.05 -26.76
C LYS A 67 -10.73 2.46 -25.97
N ALA A 68 -10.96 1.17 -26.17
CA ALA A 68 -12.00 0.45 -25.44
C ALA A 68 -11.66 0.29 -23.96
N LYS A 69 -12.64 0.49 -23.06
CA LYS A 69 -12.53 0.18 -21.63
C LYS A 69 -12.70 -1.33 -21.43
N LYS A 70 -11.67 -2.11 -21.78
CA LYS A 70 -11.68 -3.57 -21.67
C LYS A 70 -10.43 -4.06 -20.94
N ALA A 71 -10.62 -4.75 -19.81
CA ALA A 71 -9.54 -5.32 -19.02
C ALA A 71 -9.79 -6.80 -18.73
N CYS A 72 -8.76 -7.64 -18.84
CA CYS A 72 -8.88 -9.06 -18.50
C CYS A 72 -7.74 -9.53 -17.60
N LEU A 73 -8.07 -10.49 -16.73
CA LEU A 73 -7.11 -11.27 -15.96
C LEU A 73 -7.01 -12.66 -16.56
N ILE A 74 -5.79 -13.11 -16.86
CA ILE A 74 -5.50 -14.50 -17.16
C ILE A 74 -4.69 -15.05 -15.99
N THR A 75 -5.15 -16.14 -15.39
CA THR A 75 -4.58 -16.69 -14.16
C THR A 75 -4.57 -18.20 -14.16
N THR A 76 -3.56 -18.78 -13.49
CA THR A 76 -3.46 -20.22 -13.23
C THR A 76 -4.04 -20.59 -11.86
N SER A 77 -4.43 -19.59 -11.04
CA SER A 77 -5.07 -19.80 -9.75
C SER A 77 -6.54 -19.39 -9.83
N PRO A 78 -7.47 -20.25 -9.40
CA PRO A 78 -8.91 -19.99 -9.56
C PRO A 78 -9.38 -18.81 -8.70
N LEU A 79 -10.48 -18.19 -9.11
CA LEU A 79 -11.28 -17.33 -8.25
C LEU A 79 -11.77 -18.17 -7.04
N GLY A 80 -11.78 -17.56 -5.85
CA GLY A 80 -12.01 -18.28 -4.58
C GLY A 80 -10.74 -18.39 -3.74
N ASN A 81 -9.56 -18.28 -4.36
CA ASN A 81 -8.30 -18.08 -3.65
C ASN A 81 -8.20 -16.62 -3.17
N GLU A 82 -7.75 -16.38 -1.94
CA GLU A 82 -7.69 -15.04 -1.34
C GLU A 82 -6.85 -14.07 -2.16
N PHE A 83 -5.67 -14.48 -2.63
CA PHE A 83 -4.79 -13.63 -3.42
C PHE A 83 -5.36 -13.32 -4.81
N THR A 84 -5.98 -14.31 -5.49
CA THR A 84 -6.67 -14.10 -6.76
C THR A 84 -7.90 -13.19 -6.58
N ASN A 85 -8.65 -13.36 -5.48
CA ASN A 85 -9.78 -12.50 -5.14
C ASN A 85 -9.36 -11.07 -4.88
N LEU A 86 -8.22 -10.86 -4.20
CA LEU A 86 -7.65 -9.52 -4.00
C LEU A 86 -7.40 -8.83 -5.34
N ILE A 87 -6.72 -9.50 -6.28
CA ILE A 87 -6.47 -8.97 -7.63
C ILE A 87 -7.79 -8.71 -8.34
N TRP A 88 -8.72 -9.67 -8.30
CA TRP A 88 -10.02 -9.57 -8.96
C TRP A 88 -10.89 -8.44 -8.41
N SER A 89 -10.74 -8.07 -7.16
CA SER A 89 -11.46 -6.93 -6.58
C SER A 89 -11.17 -5.61 -7.31
N GLY A 90 -9.97 -5.45 -7.88
CA GLY A 90 -9.64 -4.32 -8.75
C GLY A 90 -10.45 -4.32 -10.06
N PHE A 91 -10.68 -5.48 -10.66
CA PHE A 91 -11.54 -5.61 -11.85
C PHE A 91 -13.01 -5.33 -11.53
N GLU A 92 -13.46 -5.68 -10.33
CA GLU A 92 -14.82 -5.35 -9.88
C GLU A 92 -15.01 -3.84 -9.70
N GLU A 93 -13.99 -3.10 -9.26
CA GLU A 93 -14.02 -1.63 -9.26
C GLU A 93 -14.08 -1.08 -10.69
N LEU A 94 -13.24 -1.56 -11.60
CA LEU A 94 -13.28 -1.19 -13.00
C LEU A 94 -14.66 -1.45 -13.63
N LYS A 95 -15.29 -2.58 -13.29
CA LYS A 95 -16.65 -2.91 -13.76
C LYS A 95 -17.69 -1.89 -13.31
N LYS A 96 -17.60 -1.39 -12.06
CA LYS A 96 -18.46 -0.31 -11.55
C LYS A 96 -18.28 0.99 -12.32
N GLU A 97 -17.09 1.22 -12.89
CA GLU A 97 -16.75 2.37 -13.73
C GLU A 97 -17.09 2.18 -15.23
N GLY A 98 -17.76 1.07 -15.55
CA GLY A 98 -18.23 0.78 -16.91
C GLY A 98 -17.21 0.09 -17.81
N TRP A 99 -16.16 -0.53 -17.24
CA TRP A 99 -15.27 -1.40 -17.99
C TRP A 99 -15.90 -2.77 -18.27
N GLU A 100 -15.64 -3.31 -19.45
CA GLU A 100 -15.83 -4.73 -19.72
C GLU A 100 -14.67 -5.49 -19.11
N VAL A 101 -14.97 -6.40 -18.15
CA VAL A 101 -13.94 -7.16 -17.45
C VAL A 101 -14.16 -8.66 -17.57
N LYS A 102 -13.07 -9.44 -17.66
CA LYS A 102 -13.12 -10.90 -17.82
C LYS A 102 -12.00 -11.56 -17.03
N CYS A 103 -12.29 -12.67 -16.35
CA CYS A 103 -11.29 -13.56 -15.76
C CYS A 103 -11.24 -14.85 -16.56
N ILE A 104 -10.04 -15.28 -16.93
CA ILE A 104 -9.76 -16.53 -17.61
C ILE A 104 -8.89 -17.39 -16.70
N GLU A 105 -9.47 -18.44 -16.15
CA GLU A 105 -8.76 -19.42 -15.36
C GLU A 105 -8.23 -20.51 -16.30
N VAL A 106 -6.89 -20.72 -16.32
CA VAL A 106 -6.23 -21.67 -17.20
C VAL A 106 -5.41 -22.64 -16.39
N SER A 107 -5.76 -23.93 -16.42
CA SER A 107 -5.06 -24.97 -15.66
C SER A 107 -3.93 -25.65 -16.44
N GLU A 108 -4.03 -25.66 -17.78
CA GLU A 108 -3.10 -26.36 -18.63
C GLU A 108 -2.18 -25.39 -19.36
N ALA A 109 -0.87 -25.50 -19.15
CA ALA A 109 0.12 -24.60 -19.75
C ALA A 109 0.07 -24.57 -21.30
N ALA A 110 -0.34 -25.65 -21.92
CA ALA A 110 -0.51 -25.73 -23.37
C ALA A 110 -1.59 -24.77 -23.92
N GLU A 111 -2.53 -24.33 -23.09
CA GLU A 111 -3.62 -23.42 -23.48
C GLU A 111 -3.26 -21.94 -23.32
N TYR A 112 -2.18 -21.60 -22.58
CA TYR A 112 -1.82 -20.20 -22.29
C TYR A 112 -1.71 -19.34 -23.56
N PRO A 113 -0.99 -19.75 -24.63
CA PRO A 113 -0.86 -18.93 -25.83
C PRO A 113 -2.21 -18.65 -26.52
N ASP A 114 -3.10 -19.64 -26.56
CA ASP A 114 -4.38 -19.50 -27.23
C ASP A 114 -5.34 -18.60 -26.45
N GLN A 115 -5.36 -18.66 -25.12
CA GLN A 115 -6.15 -17.77 -24.28
C GLN A 115 -5.67 -16.32 -24.39
N ILE A 116 -4.34 -16.09 -24.39
CA ILE A 116 -3.75 -14.77 -24.59
C ILE A 116 -4.17 -14.18 -25.94
N ARG A 117 -4.04 -14.95 -27.03
CA ARG A 117 -4.45 -14.53 -28.38
C ARG A 117 -5.97 -14.27 -28.47
N ALA A 118 -6.78 -15.09 -27.80
CA ALA A 118 -8.23 -14.93 -27.80
C ALA A 118 -8.64 -13.58 -27.17
N MET A 119 -8.06 -13.24 -26.02
CA MET A 119 -8.33 -11.95 -25.35
C MET A 119 -7.84 -10.76 -26.16
N ALA A 120 -6.66 -10.86 -26.78
CA ALA A 120 -6.17 -9.83 -27.70
C ALA A 120 -7.12 -9.62 -28.88
N LYS A 121 -7.62 -10.69 -29.50
CA LYS A 121 -8.58 -10.67 -30.60
C LYS A 121 -9.95 -10.13 -30.20
N GLU A 122 -10.40 -10.35 -28.97
CA GLU A 122 -11.62 -9.76 -28.41
C GLU A 122 -11.49 -8.26 -28.15
N GLY A 123 -10.31 -7.67 -28.31
CA GLY A 123 -10.05 -6.23 -28.23
C GLY A 123 -9.86 -5.74 -26.79
N TYR A 124 -9.36 -6.57 -25.89
CA TYR A 124 -8.93 -6.11 -24.58
C TYR A 124 -7.70 -5.21 -24.71
N THR A 125 -7.75 -4.04 -24.06
CA THR A 125 -6.66 -3.04 -24.11
C THR A 125 -5.72 -3.14 -22.92
N ALA A 126 -6.19 -3.67 -21.78
CA ALA A 126 -5.43 -3.95 -20.59
C ALA A 126 -5.54 -5.46 -20.26
N MET A 127 -4.48 -6.20 -20.51
CA MET A 127 -4.38 -7.63 -20.15
C MET A 127 -3.45 -7.77 -18.95
N PHE A 128 -3.91 -8.50 -17.95
CA PHE A 128 -3.11 -8.82 -16.77
C PHE A 128 -2.86 -10.31 -16.73
N THR A 129 -1.60 -10.71 -16.61
CA THR A 129 -1.19 -12.09 -16.35
C THR A 129 -0.73 -12.21 -14.91
N MET A 130 -0.88 -13.38 -14.32
CA MET A 130 -0.53 -13.64 -12.93
C MET A 130 0.40 -14.86 -12.86
N PHE A 131 1.46 -14.74 -12.06
CA PHE A 131 2.55 -15.69 -11.90
C PHE A 131 3.53 -15.78 -13.08
N ASP A 132 4.76 -16.17 -12.71
CA ASP A 132 5.92 -16.11 -13.62
C ASP A 132 5.74 -17.01 -14.85
N GLU A 133 5.26 -18.27 -14.66
CA GLU A 133 5.10 -19.24 -15.76
C GLU A 133 4.18 -18.73 -16.87
N LEU A 134 3.01 -18.22 -16.54
CA LEU A 134 2.07 -17.63 -17.50
C LEU A 134 2.63 -16.35 -18.13
N SER A 135 3.30 -15.53 -17.33
CA SER A 135 3.90 -14.26 -17.78
C SER A 135 5.05 -14.49 -18.75
N GLU A 136 5.88 -15.52 -18.56
CA GLU A 136 6.92 -15.93 -19.51
C GLU A 136 6.33 -16.30 -20.86
N VAL A 137 5.26 -17.10 -20.88
CA VAL A 137 4.57 -17.46 -22.12
C VAL A 137 3.98 -16.23 -22.79
N ALA A 138 3.33 -15.34 -22.04
CA ALA A 138 2.79 -14.09 -22.59
C ALA A 138 3.91 -13.23 -23.21
N LEU A 139 5.04 -13.08 -22.52
CA LEU A 139 6.19 -12.32 -22.99
C LEU A 139 6.79 -12.90 -24.28
N SER A 140 6.76 -14.22 -24.45
CA SER A 140 7.20 -14.87 -25.70
C SER A 140 6.37 -14.48 -26.92
N LEU A 141 5.13 -14.00 -26.72
CA LEU A 141 4.21 -13.55 -27.75
C LEU A 141 4.27 -12.04 -28.00
N ALA A 142 5.15 -11.31 -27.31
CA ALA A 142 5.15 -9.84 -27.26
C ALA A 142 5.20 -9.17 -28.64
N ASP A 143 6.05 -9.67 -29.55
CA ASP A 143 6.22 -9.09 -30.88
C ASP A 143 4.99 -9.37 -31.77
N GLU A 144 4.41 -10.57 -31.70
CA GLU A 144 3.16 -10.94 -32.36
C GLU A 144 2.00 -10.05 -31.89
N LEU A 145 1.87 -9.87 -30.57
CA LEU A 145 0.82 -9.06 -29.96
C LEU A 145 0.96 -7.59 -30.34
N LYS A 146 2.17 -7.06 -30.35
CA LYS A 146 2.44 -5.66 -30.73
C LYS A 146 2.10 -5.38 -32.18
N GLU A 147 2.42 -6.31 -33.11
CA GLU A 147 2.14 -6.16 -34.54
C GLU A 147 0.65 -6.21 -34.82
N ASN A 148 -0.08 -7.17 -34.22
CA ASN A 148 -1.47 -7.42 -34.55
C ASN A 148 -2.48 -6.65 -33.69
N TYR A 149 -2.09 -6.22 -32.46
CA TYR A 149 -2.96 -5.57 -31.48
C TYR A 149 -2.25 -4.38 -30.81
N PRO A 150 -1.98 -3.30 -31.55
CA PRO A 150 -1.12 -2.19 -31.07
C PRO A 150 -1.70 -1.42 -29.87
N ASP A 151 -3.00 -1.54 -29.60
CA ASP A 151 -3.65 -0.90 -28.45
C ASP A 151 -3.61 -1.74 -27.18
N LEU A 152 -3.20 -3.03 -27.29
CA LEU A 152 -3.07 -3.93 -26.16
C LEU A 152 -1.78 -3.65 -25.39
N HIS A 153 -1.90 -3.50 -24.07
CA HIS A 153 -0.77 -3.56 -23.13
C HIS A 153 -0.94 -4.72 -22.14
N VAL A 154 0.13 -5.47 -21.93
CA VAL A 154 0.15 -6.62 -21.02
C VAL A 154 0.90 -6.25 -19.75
N PHE A 155 0.24 -6.39 -18.62
CA PHE A 155 0.79 -6.19 -17.28
C PHE A 155 1.02 -7.56 -16.63
N MET A 156 2.27 -7.89 -16.39
CA MET A 156 2.67 -9.13 -15.73
C MET A 156 2.72 -8.87 -14.22
N LEU A 157 1.67 -9.27 -13.52
CA LEU A 157 1.49 -9.01 -12.09
C LEU A 157 2.36 -9.92 -11.23
N ASP A 158 2.86 -9.35 -10.14
CA ASP A 158 3.66 -10.03 -9.12
C ASP A 158 4.91 -10.71 -9.69
N THR A 159 5.57 -10.04 -10.64
CA THR A 159 6.78 -10.54 -11.29
C THR A 159 7.92 -9.52 -11.26
N TYR A 160 9.15 -10.03 -11.36
CA TYR A 160 10.39 -9.24 -11.41
C TYR A 160 11.16 -9.51 -12.72
N MET A 161 10.47 -9.89 -13.79
CA MET A 161 11.10 -10.23 -15.07
C MET A 161 11.69 -8.99 -15.74
N GLU A 162 12.95 -9.09 -16.14
CA GLU A 162 13.60 -8.09 -16.98
C GLU A 162 13.31 -8.37 -18.45
N HIS A 163 12.90 -7.36 -19.21
CA HIS A 163 12.64 -7.46 -20.65
C HIS A 163 12.72 -6.08 -21.32
N ASP A 164 12.73 -6.06 -22.66
CA ASP A 164 12.78 -4.85 -23.50
C ASP A 164 11.51 -4.58 -24.32
N LYS A 165 10.42 -5.32 -24.06
CA LYS A 165 9.18 -5.26 -24.84
C LYS A 165 8.33 -4.07 -24.42
N SER A 166 8.08 -3.12 -25.34
CA SER A 166 7.38 -1.84 -25.08
C SER A 166 5.87 -1.97 -24.86
N ASN A 167 5.26 -3.10 -25.17
CA ASN A 167 3.85 -3.43 -24.94
C ASN A 167 3.64 -4.33 -23.71
N PHE A 168 4.69 -4.52 -22.92
CA PHE A 168 4.68 -5.28 -21.67
C PHE A 168 5.24 -4.48 -20.52
N THR A 169 4.72 -4.70 -19.33
CA THR A 169 5.24 -4.16 -18.08
C THR A 169 5.26 -5.24 -17.02
N SER A 170 6.43 -5.53 -16.48
CA SER A 170 6.56 -6.28 -15.22
C SER A 170 6.08 -5.41 -14.06
N VAL A 171 5.08 -5.87 -13.33
CA VAL A 171 4.48 -5.13 -12.21
C VAL A 171 4.77 -5.87 -10.92
N SER A 172 5.65 -5.30 -10.10
CA SER A 172 5.84 -5.75 -8.73
C SER A 172 5.00 -4.93 -7.77
N VAL A 173 4.54 -5.58 -6.71
CA VAL A 173 4.07 -4.93 -5.49
C VAL A 173 4.94 -5.51 -4.38
N ASP A 174 6.09 -4.84 -4.15
CA ASP A 174 7.12 -5.38 -3.27
C ASP A 174 6.62 -5.44 -1.81
N PRO A 175 6.66 -6.61 -1.17
CA PRO A 175 6.22 -6.76 0.21
C PRO A 175 7.21 -6.22 1.25
N PHE A 176 8.39 -5.73 0.84
CA PHE A 176 9.45 -5.35 1.78
C PHE A 176 9.01 -4.19 2.68
N GLU A 177 8.40 -3.13 2.13
CA GLU A 177 7.95 -1.97 2.90
C GLU A 177 6.82 -2.32 3.88
N SER A 178 5.82 -3.11 3.44
CA SER A 178 4.72 -3.55 4.31
C SER A 178 5.22 -4.46 5.43
N SER A 179 6.14 -5.36 5.11
CA SER A 179 6.80 -6.23 6.10
C SER A 179 7.69 -5.46 7.06
N PHE A 180 8.38 -4.41 6.59
CA PHE A 180 9.17 -3.52 7.44
C PHE A 180 8.29 -2.84 8.50
N VAL A 181 7.16 -2.28 8.09
CA VAL A 181 6.20 -1.66 9.01
C VAL A 181 5.63 -2.69 9.98
N ALA A 182 5.30 -3.90 9.51
CA ALA A 182 4.84 -5.00 10.35
C ALA A 182 5.88 -5.41 11.39
N GLY A 183 7.16 -5.49 11.01
CA GLY A 183 8.28 -5.77 11.91
C GLY A 183 8.47 -4.70 12.97
N TYR A 184 8.40 -3.43 12.59
CA TYR A 184 8.46 -2.31 13.52
C TYR A 184 7.33 -2.38 14.57
N ILE A 185 6.11 -2.69 14.12
CA ILE A 185 4.95 -2.84 15.00
C ILE A 185 5.13 -4.05 15.93
N ALA A 186 5.51 -5.20 15.39
CA ALA A 186 5.73 -6.41 16.18
C ALA A 186 6.74 -6.18 17.31
N ALA A 187 7.88 -5.54 16.99
CA ALA A 187 8.92 -5.25 17.98
C ALA A 187 8.46 -4.29 19.07
N ASN A 188 7.53 -3.36 18.78
CA ASN A 188 6.99 -2.43 19.77
C ASN A 188 5.78 -2.99 20.54
N MET A 189 5.14 -4.05 20.04
CA MET A 189 3.96 -4.68 20.64
C MET A 189 4.27 -5.90 21.47
N THR A 190 5.34 -6.64 21.14
CA THR A 190 5.71 -7.86 21.85
C THR A 190 6.07 -7.56 23.31
N LYS A 191 5.69 -8.49 24.20
CA LYS A 191 6.13 -8.51 25.61
C LYS A 191 7.31 -9.46 25.81
N LYS A 192 7.79 -10.07 24.72
CA LYS A 192 8.87 -11.05 24.69
C LYS A 192 10.12 -10.46 24.05
N LYS A 193 11.16 -11.26 23.96
CA LYS A 193 12.42 -10.86 23.28
C LYS A 193 12.53 -11.45 21.88
N GLU A 194 11.52 -12.19 21.46
CA GLU A 194 11.47 -12.87 20.18
C GLU A 194 10.08 -12.70 19.55
N VAL A 195 10.06 -12.58 18.23
CA VAL A 195 8.84 -12.60 17.39
C VAL A 195 9.04 -13.61 16.27
N GLY A 196 7.95 -14.25 15.84
CA GLY A 196 7.99 -15.27 14.80
C GLY A 196 7.75 -14.71 13.40
N TRP A 197 8.33 -15.37 12.41
CA TRP A 197 7.97 -15.23 11.00
C TRP A 197 7.85 -16.63 10.37
N ILE A 198 6.78 -16.88 9.59
CA ILE A 198 6.57 -18.14 8.88
C ILE A 198 6.23 -17.85 7.42
N GLY A 199 6.96 -18.48 6.50
CA GLY A 199 6.69 -18.47 5.07
C GLY A 199 6.70 -19.88 4.47
N HIS A 200 6.35 -20.01 3.17
CA HIS A 200 6.20 -21.34 2.59
C HIS A 200 7.51 -21.94 2.04
N LYS A 201 8.30 -21.20 1.26
CA LYS A 201 9.53 -21.70 0.60
C LYS A 201 10.65 -20.70 0.71
N ASP A 202 11.89 -21.21 0.78
CA ASP A 202 13.10 -20.38 0.81
C ASP A 202 13.49 -19.92 -0.60
N ILE A 203 12.69 -19.03 -1.17
CA ILE A 203 12.90 -18.40 -2.47
C ILE A 203 12.92 -16.88 -2.33
N LEU A 204 13.59 -16.18 -3.22
CA LEU A 204 13.83 -14.73 -3.16
C LEU A 204 12.54 -13.93 -2.90
N LYS A 205 11.45 -14.26 -3.60
CA LYS A 205 10.14 -13.60 -3.44
C LYS A 205 9.62 -13.68 -1.99
N ILE A 206 9.80 -14.81 -1.32
CA ILE A 206 9.34 -15.02 0.07
C ILE A 206 10.35 -14.51 1.09
N GLN A 207 11.64 -14.57 0.77
CA GLN A 207 12.67 -13.94 1.60
C GLN A 207 12.44 -12.43 1.74
N ARG A 208 11.86 -11.74 0.73
CA ARG A 208 11.55 -10.29 0.81
C ARG A 208 10.61 -9.96 1.97
N PHE A 209 9.62 -10.81 2.26
CA PHE A 209 8.76 -10.66 3.44
C PHE A 209 9.54 -10.83 4.75
N ARG A 210 10.32 -11.92 4.85
CA ARG A 210 11.13 -12.21 6.03
C ARG A 210 12.13 -11.09 6.34
N ASP A 211 12.84 -10.67 5.32
CA ASP A 211 13.94 -9.74 5.47
C ASP A 211 13.45 -8.31 5.68
N GLY A 212 12.33 -7.93 5.04
CA GLY A 212 11.61 -6.69 5.35
C GLY A 212 11.14 -6.66 6.80
N TYR A 213 10.51 -7.74 7.27
CA TYR A 213 10.08 -7.88 8.67
C TYR A 213 11.26 -7.79 9.64
N THR A 214 12.36 -8.48 9.33
CA THR A 214 13.58 -8.45 10.14
C THR A 214 14.21 -7.07 10.18
N ALA A 215 14.23 -6.37 9.04
CA ALA A 215 14.71 -4.99 8.96
C ALA A 215 13.88 -4.05 9.84
N GLY A 216 12.55 -4.19 9.83
CA GLY A 216 11.64 -3.41 10.68
C GLY A 216 11.82 -3.69 12.17
N VAL A 217 11.98 -4.95 12.55
CA VAL A 217 12.29 -5.35 13.94
C VAL A 217 13.61 -4.72 14.38
N ASN A 218 14.65 -4.79 13.55
CA ASN A 218 15.95 -4.19 13.84
C ASN A 218 15.88 -2.67 13.93
N TYR A 219 15.07 -2.03 13.07
CA TYR A 219 14.88 -0.58 13.09
C TYR A 219 14.25 -0.08 14.40
N ALA A 220 13.39 -0.85 15.04
CA ALA A 220 12.83 -0.52 16.34
C ALA A 220 13.89 -0.45 17.45
N ASN A 221 15.06 -1.08 17.24
CA ASN A 221 16.27 -1.02 18.10
C ASN A 221 16.00 -1.29 19.59
N ASN A 222 15.12 -2.25 19.90
CA ASN A 222 14.72 -2.62 21.27
C ASN A 222 15.19 -4.02 21.70
N GLY A 223 16.08 -4.65 20.89
CA GLY A 223 16.71 -5.92 21.17
C GLY A 223 15.83 -7.15 20.95
N VAL A 224 14.69 -7.00 20.27
CA VAL A 224 13.83 -8.11 19.82
C VAL A 224 14.49 -8.84 18.65
N LYS A 225 14.37 -10.17 18.60
CA LYS A 225 14.91 -11.04 17.54
C LYS A 225 13.77 -11.67 16.74
N VAL A 226 14.04 -11.99 15.49
CA VAL A 226 13.11 -12.73 14.61
C VAL A 226 13.51 -14.21 14.58
N ILE A 227 12.55 -15.07 14.89
CA ILE A 227 12.63 -16.52 14.69
C ILE A 227 11.89 -16.85 13.41
N SER A 228 12.58 -17.46 12.43
CA SER A 228 12.02 -17.73 11.10
C SER A 228 11.88 -19.22 10.84
N ALA A 229 10.81 -19.62 10.17
CA ALA A 229 10.60 -20.99 9.68
C ALA A 229 9.93 -21.00 8.30
N PHE A 230 10.15 -22.08 7.56
CA PHE A 230 9.46 -22.36 6.30
C PHE A 230 8.64 -23.64 6.44
N THR A 231 7.39 -23.63 5.95
CA THR A 231 6.50 -24.82 5.95
C THR A 231 6.90 -25.82 4.88
N GLY A 232 7.55 -25.35 3.81
CA GLY A 232 7.96 -26.16 2.66
C GLY A 232 6.84 -26.36 1.62
N ASP A 233 5.58 -26.01 1.95
CA ASP A 233 4.43 -26.24 1.09
C ASP A 233 3.44 -25.04 1.18
N PRO A 234 3.23 -24.30 0.09
CA PRO A 234 2.34 -23.13 0.11
C PRO A 234 0.85 -23.48 0.16
N PHE A 235 0.48 -24.75 0.02
CA PHE A 235 -0.92 -25.16 -0.17
C PHE A 235 -1.52 -25.92 1.03
N ASP A 236 -0.70 -26.30 2.01
CA ASP A 236 -1.11 -27.17 3.10
C ASP A 236 -1.29 -26.43 4.43
N PRO A 237 -2.54 -26.10 4.84
CA PRO A 237 -2.79 -25.42 6.12
C PRO A 237 -2.40 -26.26 7.34
N ILE A 238 -2.32 -27.59 7.21
CA ILE A 238 -1.89 -28.47 8.33
C ILE A 238 -0.42 -28.23 8.60
N LYS A 239 0.42 -28.15 7.55
CA LYS A 239 1.84 -27.81 7.71
C LYS A 239 2.05 -26.41 8.27
N GLY A 240 1.23 -25.45 7.85
CA GLY A 240 1.20 -24.10 8.44
C GLY A 240 0.97 -24.16 9.95
N GLN A 241 -0.08 -24.89 10.36
CA GLN A 241 -0.43 -25.04 11.76
C GLN A 241 0.66 -25.77 12.57
N GLU A 242 1.19 -26.88 12.06
CA GLU A 242 2.24 -27.65 12.73
C GLU A 242 3.52 -26.84 12.90
N THR A 243 3.93 -26.10 11.87
CA THR A 243 5.12 -25.23 11.91
C THR A 243 4.93 -24.13 12.96
N ALA A 244 3.76 -23.48 13.02
CA ALA A 244 3.47 -22.48 14.01
C ALA A 244 3.43 -23.04 15.44
N LYS A 245 2.80 -24.19 15.65
CA LYS A 245 2.80 -24.87 16.96
C LYS A 245 4.20 -25.23 17.41
N ALA A 246 5.04 -25.76 16.52
CA ALA A 246 6.43 -26.07 16.84
C ALA A 246 7.23 -24.79 17.20
N MET A 247 7.03 -23.70 16.46
CA MET A 247 7.67 -22.42 16.75
C MET A 247 7.26 -21.88 18.13
N ILE A 248 5.98 -21.90 18.46
CA ILE A 248 5.43 -21.43 19.75
C ILE A 248 5.94 -22.28 20.92
N GLN A 249 6.04 -23.60 20.74
CA GLN A 249 6.49 -24.52 21.80
C GLN A 249 7.99 -24.40 22.11
N ASN A 250 8.80 -24.08 21.10
CA ASN A 250 10.26 -24.08 21.23
C ASN A 250 10.87 -22.70 21.51
N ASN A 251 10.08 -21.61 21.41
CA ASN A 251 10.58 -20.24 21.56
C ASN A 251 9.63 -19.42 22.45
N ASP A 252 10.16 -18.34 23.03
CA ASP A 252 9.37 -17.43 23.87
C ASP A 252 8.79 -16.27 23.05
N ILE A 253 7.82 -16.58 22.19
CA ILE A 253 7.17 -15.65 21.24
C ILE A 253 5.71 -15.38 21.62
N ASP A 254 5.21 -14.20 21.30
CA ASP A 254 3.80 -13.80 21.47
C ASP A 254 3.20 -13.12 20.23
N ILE A 255 3.98 -13.02 19.14
CA ILE A 255 3.54 -12.50 17.83
C ILE A 255 4.18 -13.34 16.74
N ILE A 256 3.39 -13.78 15.75
CA ILE A 256 3.87 -14.41 14.50
C ILE A 256 3.36 -13.60 13.30
N TYR A 257 4.25 -13.28 12.36
CA TYR A 257 3.88 -12.81 11.02
C TYR A 257 3.87 -14.01 10.06
N GLN A 258 2.71 -14.30 9.48
CA GLN A 258 2.53 -15.37 8.51
C GLN A 258 2.59 -14.86 7.06
N THR A 259 3.28 -15.58 6.18
CA THR A 259 3.38 -15.35 4.74
C THR A 259 3.35 -16.67 3.98
N ASP A 260 2.46 -17.57 4.42
CA ASP A 260 2.42 -18.97 3.99
C ASP A 260 1.32 -19.27 2.95
N TYR A 261 0.89 -18.26 2.18
CA TYR A 261 -0.12 -18.42 1.14
C TYR A 261 -1.36 -19.17 1.64
N LEU A 262 -1.78 -20.30 1.00
CA LEU A 262 -2.91 -21.12 1.47
C LEU A 262 -2.64 -21.89 2.77
N GLY A 263 -1.39 -21.98 3.20
CA GLY A 263 -1.02 -22.49 4.52
C GLY A 263 -1.29 -21.50 5.65
N GLY A 264 -1.41 -20.20 5.33
CA GLY A 264 -1.57 -19.10 6.29
C GLY A 264 -2.72 -19.24 7.28
N PRO A 265 -3.94 -19.67 6.88
CA PRO A 265 -5.03 -19.96 7.82
C PRO A 265 -4.66 -20.96 8.92
N GLY A 266 -3.81 -21.93 8.61
CA GLY A 266 -3.27 -22.88 9.62
C GLY A 266 -2.38 -22.21 10.65
N VAL A 267 -1.50 -21.29 10.21
CA VAL A 267 -0.67 -20.49 11.12
C VAL A 267 -1.55 -19.62 12.03
N ILE A 268 -2.55 -18.95 11.47
CA ILE A 268 -3.51 -18.11 12.23
C ILE A 268 -4.25 -18.96 13.27
N SER A 269 -4.71 -20.16 12.89
CA SER A 269 -5.38 -21.09 13.80
C SER A 269 -4.48 -21.46 14.98
N ALA A 270 -3.21 -21.77 14.75
CA ALA A 270 -2.25 -22.08 15.81
C ALA A 270 -2.01 -20.88 16.75
N CYS A 271 -1.93 -19.67 16.23
CA CYS A 271 -1.82 -18.44 17.04
C CYS A 271 -3.07 -18.25 17.91
N ALA A 272 -4.26 -18.43 17.36
CA ALA A 272 -5.53 -18.31 18.08
C ALA A 272 -5.62 -19.35 19.22
N GLU A 273 -5.30 -20.64 18.94
CA GLU A 273 -5.28 -21.71 19.93
C GLU A 273 -4.30 -21.42 21.08
N ALA A 274 -3.15 -20.81 20.77
CA ALA A 274 -2.13 -20.46 21.75
C ALA A 274 -2.41 -19.13 22.49
N GLY A 275 -3.40 -18.36 22.06
CA GLY A 275 -3.73 -17.06 22.63
C GLY A 275 -2.67 -15.99 22.35
N ILE A 276 -1.89 -16.11 21.28
CA ILE A 276 -0.90 -15.13 20.83
C ILE A 276 -1.42 -14.35 19.62
N LYS A 277 -0.74 -13.26 19.28
CA LYS A 277 -1.09 -12.39 18.17
C LYS A 277 -0.55 -12.91 16.84
N CYS A 278 -1.28 -12.63 15.75
CA CYS A 278 -0.84 -12.90 14.39
C CYS A 278 -0.83 -11.61 13.55
N ILE A 279 0.11 -11.52 12.62
CA ILE A 279 0.11 -10.53 11.53
C ILE A 279 -0.25 -11.28 10.25
N GLY A 280 -1.27 -10.80 9.56
CA GLY A 280 -1.73 -11.29 8.27
C GLY A 280 -0.93 -10.70 7.11
N VAL A 281 -1.17 -11.21 5.89
CA VAL A 281 -0.43 -10.87 4.66
C VAL A 281 -1.37 -10.62 3.49
N ASP A 282 -0.89 -9.88 2.49
CA ASP A 282 -1.49 -9.58 1.19
C ASP A 282 -2.76 -8.73 1.26
N ASP A 283 -3.79 -9.17 1.96
CA ASP A 283 -5.04 -8.46 2.21
C ASP A 283 -5.34 -8.38 3.71
N TRP A 284 -6.41 -7.69 4.07
CA TRP A 284 -6.87 -7.63 5.44
C TRP A 284 -7.41 -8.99 5.90
N GLN A 285 -6.70 -9.64 6.79
CA GLN A 285 -7.04 -10.97 7.31
C GLN A 285 -7.66 -10.94 8.72
N GLY A 286 -7.96 -9.76 9.28
CA GLY A 286 -8.63 -9.64 10.57
C GLY A 286 -10.06 -10.22 10.63
N TYR A 287 -10.59 -10.68 9.50
CA TYR A 287 -11.87 -11.41 9.44
C TYR A 287 -11.73 -12.91 9.74
N ILE A 288 -10.52 -13.47 9.61
CA ILE A 288 -10.26 -14.90 9.81
C ILE A 288 -10.35 -15.22 11.30
N ASP A 289 -9.61 -14.49 12.12
CA ASP A 289 -9.64 -14.63 13.58
C ASP A 289 -9.20 -13.31 14.26
N PRO A 290 -9.78 -12.96 15.43
CA PRO A 290 -9.38 -11.77 16.19
C PRO A 290 -7.91 -11.74 16.65
N CYS A 291 -7.19 -12.87 16.63
CA CYS A 291 -5.75 -12.89 16.90
C CYS A 291 -4.95 -12.14 15.81
N VAL A 292 -5.50 -11.99 14.59
CA VAL A 292 -4.90 -11.18 13.53
C VAL A 292 -5.15 -9.70 13.85
N PHE A 293 -4.15 -9.07 14.44
CA PHE A 293 -4.27 -7.69 14.90
C PHE A 293 -3.76 -6.66 13.90
N TRP A 294 -3.00 -7.08 12.90
CA TRP A 294 -2.43 -6.27 11.84
C TRP A 294 -2.30 -7.10 10.56
N SER A 295 -2.45 -6.46 9.40
CA SER A 295 -2.27 -7.09 8.09
C SER A 295 -1.31 -6.28 7.25
N ALA A 296 -0.18 -6.89 6.87
CA ALA A 296 0.80 -6.31 5.94
C ALA A 296 0.30 -6.53 4.51
N VAL A 297 -0.30 -5.49 3.91
CA VAL A 297 -0.99 -5.63 2.63
C VAL A 297 -0.06 -5.46 1.42
N LYS A 298 -0.44 -6.13 0.32
CA LYS A 298 0.08 -5.96 -1.04
C LYS A 298 -1.05 -5.45 -1.93
N PRO A 299 -1.19 -4.15 -2.20
CA PRO A 299 -2.36 -3.58 -2.86
C PRO A 299 -2.42 -3.88 -4.37
N MET A 300 -2.50 -5.15 -4.74
CA MET A 300 -2.56 -5.64 -6.13
C MET A 300 -3.77 -5.10 -6.89
N ASN A 301 -4.92 -4.97 -6.21
CA ASN A 301 -6.13 -4.39 -6.75
C ASN A 301 -5.97 -2.91 -7.15
N VAL A 302 -5.24 -2.14 -6.33
CA VAL A 302 -4.94 -0.73 -6.62
C VAL A 302 -4.07 -0.62 -7.87
N ALA A 303 -3.08 -1.50 -8.00
CA ALA A 303 -2.24 -1.57 -9.20
C ALA A 303 -3.08 -1.87 -10.46
N VAL A 304 -3.99 -2.86 -10.40
CA VAL A 304 -4.89 -3.20 -11.51
C VAL A 304 -5.70 -1.98 -11.96
N VAL A 305 -6.38 -1.30 -11.03
CA VAL A 305 -7.23 -0.14 -11.36
C VAL A 305 -6.40 0.98 -11.97
N SER A 306 -5.28 1.34 -11.35
CA SER A 306 -4.42 2.43 -11.83
C SER A 306 -3.86 2.15 -13.23
N LEU A 307 -3.35 0.94 -13.46
CA LEU A 307 -2.75 0.56 -14.74
C LEU A 307 -3.78 0.44 -15.87
N ALA A 308 -4.96 -0.10 -15.58
CA ALA A 308 -6.05 -0.14 -16.55
C ALA A 308 -6.45 1.28 -17.01
N HIS A 309 -6.63 2.23 -16.09
CA HIS A 309 -6.90 3.63 -16.42
C HIS A 309 -5.78 4.26 -17.24
N ASP A 310 -4.52 3.93 -16.92
CA ASP A 310 -3.37 4.46 -17.66
C ASP A 310 -3.30 3.98 -19.11
N THR A 311 -3.91 2.82 -19.48
CA THR A 311 -4.00 2.38 -20.88
C THR A 311 -4.85 3.31 -21.74
N LEU A 312 -5.81 4.02 -21.16
CA LEU A 312 -6.65 4.98 -21.86
C LEU A 312 -5.94 6.30 -22.16
N LYS A 313 -4.82 6.55 -21.45
CA LYS A 313 -3.98 7.74 -21.69
C LYS A 313 -2.96 7.40 -22.76
N ASN A 314 -2.63 8.37 -23.65
CA ASN A 314 -1.54 8.20 -24.62
C ASN A 314 -0.18 8.25 -23.92
N ARG A 315 0.08 7.30 -23.04
CA ARG A 315 1.28 7.21 -22.20
C ARG A 315 2.09 5.98 -22.59
N GLN A 316 3.40 6.15 -22.67
CA GLN A 316 4.31 5.00 -22.74
C GLN A 316 4.48 4.42 -21.34
N PHE A 317 4.34 3.11 -21.23
CA PHE A 317 4.63 2.39 -19.99
C PHE A 317 6.11 2.04 -19.92
N PRO A 318 6.72 2.07 -18.73
CA PRO A 318 8.04 1.47 -18.54
C PRO A 318 7.94 -0.05 -18.68
N THR A 319 9.05 -0.71 -18.97
CA THR A 319 9.11 -2.18 -19.02
C THR A 319 8.97 -2.83 -17.66
N ALA A 320 9.24 -2.09 -16.58
CA ALA A 320 9.03 -2.55 -15.22
C ALA A 320 8.51 -1.41 -14.33
N LEU A 321 7.67 -1.76 -13.36
CA LEU A 321 7.04 -0.83 -12.42
C LEU A 321 6.91 -1.50 -11.04
N ASP A 322 7.30 -0.77 -10.00
CA ASP A 322 7.09 -1.18 -8.62
C ASP A 322 6.00 -0.32 -7.96
N PHE A 323 4.94 -1.00 -7.49
CA PHE A 323 3.87 -0.35 -6.71
C PHE A 323 4.24 -0.38 -5.23
N ASN A 324 4.96 0.63 -4.80
CA ASN A 324 5.40 0.86 -3.42
C ASN A 324 4.68 2.08 -2.82
N LEU A 325 5.07 2.49 -1.62
CA LEU A 325 4.49 3.66 -0.95
C LEU A 325 4.63 4.95 -1.77
N SER A 326 5.73 5.14 -2.47
CA SER A 326 5.99 6.35 -3.28
C SER A 326 5.10 6.41 -4.52
N SER A 327 4.71 5.27 -5.08
CA SER A 327 3.81 5.16 -6.24
C SER A 327 2.33 5.02 -5.90
N GLY A 328 1.94 5.16 -4.62
CA GLY A 328 0.55 5.15 -4.17
C GLY A 328 0.10 3.84 -3.53
N GLY A 329 1.01 2.87 -3.34
CA GLY A 329 0.73 1.65 -2.61
C GLY A 329 0.39 1.91 -1.13
N ALA A 330 -0.33 0.97 -0.53
CA ALA A 330 -0.56 0.91 0.91
C ALA A 330 0.26 -0.21 1.53
N VAL A 331 0.56 -0.13 2.81
CA VAL A 331 1.32 -1.14 3.55
C VAL A 331 0.53 -1.80 4.66
N TYR A 332 -0.68 -1.32 4.94
CA TYR A 332 -1.60 -1.90 5.93
C TYR A 332 -3.04 -1.47 5.65
N ASP A 333 -4.00 -2.17 6.26
CA ASP A 333 -5.42 -1.81 6.21
C ASP A 333 -5.82 -0.95 7.42
N LYS A 334 -6.52 0.14 7.19
CA LYS A 334 -6.96 1.07 8.25
C LYS A 334 -7.87 0.43 9.30
N ARG A 335 -8.53 -0.69 8.97
CA ARG A 335 -9.34 -1.46 9.94
C ARG A 335 -8.52 -1.95 11.14
N ASP A 336 -7.19 -2.08 10.97
CA ASP A 336 -6.28 -2.54 12.01
C ASP A 336 -5.80 -1.44 12.96
N GLU A 337 -6.01 -0.15 12.63
CA GLU A 337 -5.55 0.98 13.47
C GLU A 337 -6.05 0.90 14.92
N LYS A 338 -7.26 0.37 15.13
CA LYS A 338 -7.87 0.18 16.46
C LYS A 338 -7.20 -0.90 17.32
N ASN A 339 -6.37 -1.75 16.72
CA ASN A 339 -5.77 -2.93 17.37
C ASN A 339 -4.40 -2.65 17.99
N ILE A 340 -3.84 -1.45 17.77
CA ILE A 340 -2.56 -1.00 18.33
C ILE A 340 -2.74 0.27 19.16
N PRO A 341 -1.86 0.53 20.16
CA PRO A 341 -1.95 1.73 20.99
C PRO A 341 -1.87 3.01 20.15
N PRO A 342 -2.66 4.06 20.47
CA PRO A 342 -2.66 5.32 19.70
C PRO A 342 -1.28 5.95 19.52
N GLU A 343 -0.45 5.92 20.57
CA GLU A 343 0.94 6.46 20.52
C GLU A 343 1.83 5.67 19.55
N LEU A 344 1.62 4.34 19.43
CA LEU A 344 2.33 3.53 18.44
C LEU A 344 1.78 3.80 17.04
N LEU A 345 0.47 3.95 16.89
CA LEU A 345 -0.15 4.28 15.61
C LEU A 345 0.41 5.59 15.02
N GLU A 346 0.55 6.64 15.84
CA GLU A 346 1.18 7.91 15.41
C GLU A 346 2.62 7.70 14.94
N LYS A 347 3.41 6.91 15.68
CA LYS A 347 4.79 6.57 15.26
C LYS A 347 4.80 5.81 13.93
N VAL A 348 3.87 4.88 13.73
CA VAL A 348 3.73 4.11 12.49
C VAL A 348 3.35 5.01 11.32
N LYS A 349 2.40 5.94 11.50
CA LYS A 349 2.02 6.90 10.46
C LYS A 349 3.17 7.82 10.07
N ASN A 350 3.94 8.30 11.05
CA ASN A 350 5.14 9.10 10.78
C ASN A 350 6.20 8.28 10.05
N LEU A 351 6.46 7.04 10.48
CA LEU A 351 7.38 6.12 9.82
C LEU A 351 7.02 5.90 8.34
N ILE A 352 5.75 5.63 8.05
CA ILE A 352 5.23 5.46 6.69
C ILE A 352 5.43 6.75 5.85
N SER A 353 5.17 7.93 6.43
CA SER A 353 5.41 9.21 5.74
C SER A 353 6.89 9.39 5.42
N GLU A 354 7.78 9.10 6.36
CA GLU A 354 9.23 9.23 6.17
C GLU A 354 9.78 8.22 5.14
N ILE A 355 9.24 7.00 5.08
CA ILE A 355 9.56 6.02 4.02
C ILE A 355 9.09 6.57 2.66
N LYS A 356 7.84 7.02 2.58
CA LYS A 356 7.25 7.58 1.36
C LYS A 356 8.02 8.78 0.82
N GLU A 357 8.55 9.61 1.71
CA GLU A 357 9.36 10.78 1.38
C GLU A 357 10.84 10.45 1.09
N GLY A 358 11.23 9.17 1.17
CA GLY A 358 12.62 8.71 0.97
C GLY A 358 13.59 9.11 2.09
N LYS A 359 13.08 9.57 3.23
CA LYS A 359 13.90 9.93 4.40
C LYS A 359 14.42 8.69 5.12
N ILE A 360 13.68 7.60 5.07
CA ILE A 360 14.07 6.30 5.60
C ILE A 360 14.23 5.34 4.43
N ASP A 361 15.44 4.82 4.29
CA ASP A 361 15.78 3.78 3.34
C ASP A 361 15.58 2.41 4.00
N VAL A 362 14.45 1.77 3.71
CA VAL A 362 14.10 0.46 4.28
C VAL A 362 15.02 -0.66 3.80
N PHE A 363 15.62 -0.50 2.60
CA PHE A 363 16.56 -1.47 2.02
C PHE A 363 18.00 -1.30 2.48
N LYS A 364 18.28 -0.44 3.44
CA LYS A 364 19.63 -0.26 3.97
C LYS A 364 20.18 -1.56 4.56
N GLY A 365 21.23 -2.09 3.95
CA GLY A 365 21.81 -3.40 4.28
C GLY A 365 21.16 -4.58 3.55
N TYR A 366 20.20 -4.31 2.67
CA TYR A 366 19.46 -5.27 1.85
C TYR A 366 19.45 -4.83 0.38
N ASP A 367 20.55 -4.30 -0.12
CA ASP A 367 20.66 -3.71 -1.46
C ASP A 367 20.40 -4.72 -2.60
N ASN A 368 20.55 -6.02 -2.33
CA ASN A 368 20.20 -7.10 -3.26
C ASN A 368 18.69 -7.19 -3.56
N TYR A 369 17.85 -6.58 -2.72
CA TYR A 369 16.40 -6.53 -2.94
C TYR A 369 15.95 -5.28 -3.71
N ARG A 370 16.82 -4.31 -3.92
CA ARG A 370 16.49 -3.14 -4.76
C ARG A 370 16.24 -3.59 -6.18
N LEU A 371 15.07 -3.28 -6.70
CA LEU A 371 14.74 -3.55 -8.08
C LEU A 371 15.60 -2.62 -8.97
N LYS A 372 16.23 -3.20 -9.97
CA LYS A 372 17.04 -2.48 -10.97
C LYS A 372 16.19 -2.35 -12.22
N TYR A 373 15.49 -1.24 -12.36
CA TYR A 373 14.73 -0.90 -13.55
C TYR A 373 15.48 0.10 -14.42
#